data_9d5264ff27a9a4febe301376385de65c
#
_entry.id   9d5264ff27a9a4febe301376385de65c
#
_cell.length_a   1.000
_cell.length_b   1.000
_cell.length_c   1.000
_cell.angle_alpha   90.00
_cell.angle_beta   90.00
_cell.angle_gamma   90.00
#
_symmetry.space_group_name_H-M   'P 1'
#
loop_
_entity.id
_entity.type
_entity.pdbx_description
1 polymer ?
#
loop_
_entity_poly.entity_id
_entity_poly.type
_entity_poly.pdbx_seq_one_letter_code
_entity_poly.pdbx_strand_id
1 'polypeptide(L)'
;MGETGQYIPAPAYGAHVEKDGEKWTLVLVRELRHPPEKVWQALTDPAHLREWAPFDSDGNLGKAGIHAKLTTVGAPTPHTTETTVTQAIVPELLEYNWGDFNIRWELEPYGGGTRLTLWTNIDRRFISMGAAGWHICIDVLDHLLKGTPIGRMVGPDAAKFVGWQRLNAEYAELFGVKAPNWPKPAQKF
;
A
#
# COMPACT_ATOMS: atom_id res chain seq x y z
N MET A 1 4.67 -29.23 -0.79
CA MET A 1 4.29 -28.23 0.22
C MET A 1 5.55 -27.43 0.52
N GLY A 2 5.70 -26.29 -0.11
CA GLY A 2 6.79 -25.38 0.21
C GLY A 2 6.51 -24.80 1.59
N GLU A 3 7.45 -24.97 2.51
CA GLU A 3 7.48 -24.18 3.72
C GLU A 3 7.52 -22.72 3.28
N THR A 4 6.41 -22.02 3.42
CA THR A 4 6.41 -20.58 3.37
C THR A 4 7.21 -20.15 4.59
N GLY A 5 8.49 -19.87 4.38
CA GLY A 5 9.32 -19.25 5.39
C GLY A 5 8.53 -18.10 5.98
N GLN A 6 8.38 -18.08 7.29
CA GLN A 6 7.55 -17.08 7.96
C GLN A 6 8.01 -15.68 7.57
N TYR A 7 7.15 -14.94 6.85
CA TYR A 7 7.41 -13.56 6.47
C TYR A 7 7.51 -12.69 7.72
N ILE A 8 8.62 -12.01 7.87
CA ILE A 8 8.84 -11.05 8.95
C ILE A 8 9.18 -9.71 8.29
N PRO A 9 8.31 -8.70 8.42
CA PRO A 9 8.61 -7.38 7.87
C PRO A 9 9.83 -6.75 8.55
N ALA A 10 10.63 -6.02 7.78
CA ALA A 10 11.66 -5.16 8.32
C ALA A 10 11.07 -4.13 9.28
N PRO A 11 11.87 -3.54 10.19
CA PRO A 11 11.42 -2.41 11.00
C PRO A 11 10.91 -1.25 10.16
N ALA A 12 10.07 -0.38 10.74
CA ALA A 12 9.58 0.83 10.07
C ALA A 12 10.75 1.68 9.55
N TYR A 13 10.68 2.07 8.27
CA TYR A 13 11.73 2.87 7.61
C TYR A 13 11.20 3.54 6.35
N GLY A 14 11.97 4.50 5.84
CA GLY A 14 11.72 5.11 4.53
C GLY A 14 10.37 5.81 4.42
N ALA A 15 9.89 6.36 5.53
CA ALA A 15 8.61 7.04 5.57
C ALA A 15 8.72 8.34 6.36
N HIS A 16 7.96 9.34 5.91
CA HIS A 16 7.75 10.58 6.65
C HIS A 16 6.34 11.11 6.39
N VAL A 17 5.96 12.14 7.10
CA VAL A 17 4.66 12.79 6.98
C VAL A 17 4.86 14.23 6.53
N GLU A 18 4.16 14.62 5.48
CA GLU A 18 4.01 16.01 5.07
C GLU A 18 2.72 16.57 5.63
N LYS A 19 2.79 17.74 6.25
CA LYS A 19 1.66 18.39 6.90
C LYS A 19 1.35 19.71 6.21
N ASP A 20 0.10 19.87 5.79
CA ASP A 20 -0.44 21.11 5.25
C ASP A 20 -1.72 21.44 6.03
N GLY A 21 -1.58 22.21 7.10
CA GLY A 21 -2.67 22.45 8.05
C GLY A 21 -3.16 21.15 8.68
N GLU A 22 -4.44 20.86 8.51
CA GLU A 22 -5.07 19.60 8.99
C GLU A 22 -4.84 18.42 8.05
N LYS A 23 -4.37 18.67 6.83
CA LYS A 23 -4.10 17.63 5.84
C LYS A 23 -2.74 17.00 6.10
N TRP A 24 -2.74 15.71 6.37
CA TRP A 24 -1.53 14.91 6.52
C TRP A 24 -1.37 13.97 5.33
N THR A 25 -0.17 13.92 4.79
CA THR A 25 0.19 13.04 3.68
C THR A 25 1.30 12.11 4.11
N LEU A 26 1.05 10.80 3.99
CA LEU A 26 2.08 9.78 4.14
C LEU A 26 2.95 9.77 2.88
N VAL A 27 4.25 9.80 3.06
CA VAL A 27 5.24 9.57 2.00
C VAL A 27 6.05 8.35 2.37
N LEU A 28 5.99 7.32 1.52
CA LEU A 28 6.66 6.05 1.74
C LEU A 28 7.56 5.74 0.55
N VAL A 29 8.86 5.51 0.81
CA VAL A 29 9.86 5.27 -0.22
C VAL A 29 10.40 3.85 -0.11
N ARG A 30 10.47 3.14 -1.24
CA ARG A 30 11.05 1.80 -1.33
C ARG A 30 11.98 1.67 -2.52
N GLU A 31 13.08 1.00 -2.32
CA GLU A 31 14.01 0.63 -3.38
C GLU A 31 13.75 -0.82 -3.76
N LEU A 32 13.29 -1.04 -5.00
CA LEU A 32 12.95 -2.35 -5.52
C LEU A 32 13.96 -2.76 -6.59
N ARG A 33 14.41 -4.01 -6.56
CA ARG A 33 15.38 -4.56 -7.54
C ARG A 33 14.69 -5.07 -8.79
N HIS A 34 13.77 -4.27 -9.33
CA HIS A 34 12.99 -4.57 -10.52
C HIS A 34 12.95 -3.34 -11.42
N PRO A 35 12.98 -3.49 -12.75
CA PRO A 35 12.92 -2.34 -13.65
C PRO A 35 11.59 -1.60 -13.52
N PRO A 36 11.55 -0.27 -13.77
CA PRO A 36 10.33 0.53 -13.65
C PRO A 36 9.13 -0.01 -14.42
N GLU A 37 9.34 -0.56 -15.60
CA GLU A 37 8.27 -1.14 -16.43
C GLU A 37 7.58 -2.33 -15.74
N LYS A 38 8.37 -3.14 -15.06
CA LYS A 38 7.85 -4.31 -14.31
C LYS A 38 7.07 -3.88 -13.08
N VAL A 39 7.57 -2.87 -12.36
CA VAL A 39 6.86 -2.28 -11.21
C VAL A 39 5.59 -1.59 -11.69
N TRP A 40 5.63 -0.84 -12.77
CA TRP A 40 4.46 -0.19 -13.37
C TRP A 40 3.35 -1.19 -13.67
N GLN A 41 3.69 -2.32 -14.28
CA GLN A 41 2.72 -3.37 -14.59
C GLN A 41 2.05 -3.89 -13.31
N ALA A 42 2.82 -4.08 -12.24
CA ALA A 42 2.26 -4.51 -10.95
C ALA A 42 1.32 -3.49 -10.31
N LEU A 43 1.54 -2.19 -10.57
CA LEU A 43 0.71 -1.10 -10.06
C LEU A 43 -0.57 -0.86 -10.87
N THR A 44 -0.66 -1.36 -12.10
CA THR A 44 -1.71 -0.99 -13.06
C THR A 44 -2.56 -2.14 -13.54
N ASP A 45 -1.99 -3.33 -13.68
CA ASP A 45 -2.68 -4.50 -14.22
C ASP A 45 -3.60 -5.12 -13.16
N PRO A 46 -4.92 -5.28 -13.43
CA PRO A 46 -5.85 -5.90 -12.49
C PRO A 46 -5.42 -7.28 -11.99
N ALA A 47 -4.80 -8.11 -12.84
CA ALA A 47 -4.30 -9.43 -12.45
C ALA A 47 -3.17 -9.36 -11.43
N HIS A 48 -2.30 -8.34 -11.53
CA HIS A 48 -1.23 -8.10 -10.56
C HIS A 48 -1.76 -7.46 -9.27
N LEU A 49 -2.63 -6.45 -9.38
CA LEU A 49 -3.23 -5.76 -8.23
C LEU A 49 -3.92 -6.75 -7.29
N ARG A 50 -4.56 -7.77 -7.84
CA ARG A 50 -5.24 -8.82 -7.09
C ARG A 50 -4.32 -9.62 -6.19
N GLU A 51 -3.03 -9.64 -6.48
CA GLU A 51 -2.03 -10.40 -5.74
C GLU A 51 -1.42 -9.66 -4.55
N TRP A 52 -1.51 -8.33 -4.51
CA TRP A 52 -0.82 -7.56 -3.48
C TRP A 52 -1.60 -6.36 -2.94
N ALA A 53 -2.44 -5.70 -3.74
CA ALA A 53 -3.06 -4.42 -3.37
C ALA A 53 -4.22 -4.58 -2.38
N PRO A 54 -4.56 -3.54 -1.60
CA PRO A 54 -5.69 -3.58 -0.68
C PRO A 54 -7.06 -3.47 -1.38
N PHE A 55 -7.09 -3.38 -2.70
CA PHE A 55 -8.29 -3.34 -3.53
C PHE A 55 -8.07 -4.12 -4.82
N ASP A 56 -9.18 -4.58 -5.39
CA ASP A 56 -9.23 -5.09 -6.77
C ASP A 56 -9.68 -3.96 -7.70
N SER A 57 -9.20 -3.98 -8.93
CA SER A 57 -9.65 -3.06 -9.98
C SER A 57 -10.31 -3.84 -11.12
N ASP A 58 -11.39 -3.31 -11.67
CA ASP A 58 -12.07 -3.89 -12.84
C ASP A 58 -11.43 -3.46 -14.17
N GLY A 59 -10.47 -2.55 -14.16
CA GLY A 59 -9.77 -2.05 -15.34
C GLY A 59 -8.30 -1.75 -15.08
N ASN A 60 -7.52 -1.71 -16.17
CA ASN A 60 -6.11 -1.31 -16.12
C ASN A 60 -5.99 0.19 -15.81
N LEU A 61 -5.16 0.54 -14.83
CA LEU A 61 -4.99 1.91 -14.36
C LEU A 61 -3.90 2.70 -15.11
N GLY A 62 -3.29 2.10 -16.11
CA GLY A 62 -2.07 2.64 -16.74
C GLY A 62 -2.29 3.73 -17.79
N LYS A 63 -3.48 4.32 -17.86
CA LYS A 63 -3.79 5.39 -18.83
C LYS A 63 -4.65 6.48 -18.18
N ALA A 64 -4.24 7.74 -18.35
CA ALA A 64 -5.01 8.89 -17.89
C ALA A 64 -6.41 8.92 -18.54
N GLY A 65 -7.42 9.28 -17.76
CA GLY A 65 -8.81 9.33 -18.19
C GLY A 65 -9.57 8.01 -18.09
N ILE A 66 -8.91 6.91 -17.76
CA ILE A 66 -9.58 5.62 -17.49
C ILE A 66 -10.47 5.75 -16.27
N HIS A 67 -11.70 5.25 -16.40
CA HIS A 67 -12.62 5.04 -15.29
C HIS A 67 -12.53 3.59 -14.85
N ALA A 68 -12.41 3.36 -13.57
CA ALA A 68 -12.37 2.03 -12.98
C ALA A 68 -13.12 1.98 -11.66
N LYS A 69 -13.54 0.77 -11.29
CA LYS A 69 -14.13 0.48 -9.98
C LYS A 69 -13.10 -0.24 -9.13
N LEU A 70 -12.83 0.32 -7.95
CA LEU A 70 -11.93 -0.28 -6.98
C LEU A 70 -12.75 -0.89 -5.85
N THR A 71 -12.59 -2.19 -5.64
CA THR A 71 -13.29 -2.92 -4.58
C THR A 71 -12.32 -3.25 -3.46
N THR A 72 -12.54 -2.68 -2.29
CA THR A 72 -11.71 -2.91 -1.10
C THR A 72 -11.81 -4.36 -0.66
N VAL A 73 -10.67 -4.97 -0.42
CA VAL A 73 -10.54 -6.39 -0.05
C VAL A 73 -10.26 -6.53 1.44
N GLY A 74 -10.74 -7.63 2.03
CA GLY A 74 -10.52 -7.94 3.45
C GLY A 74 -11.47 -7.23 4.41
N ALA A 75 -12.34 -6.35 3.94
CA ALA A 75 -13.40 -5.78 4.75
C ALA A 75 -14.56 -6.77 4.93
N PRO A 76 -15.25 -6.76 6.09
CA PRO A 76 -16.42 -7.64 6.31
C PRO A 76 -17.51 -7.46 5.24
N THR A 77 -17.67 -6.24 4.74
CA THR A 77 -18.54 -5.92 3.61
C THR A 77 -17.69 -5.33 2.50
N PRO A 78 -17.72 -5.91 1.28
CA PRO A 78 -17.03 -5.33 0.14
C PRO A 78 -17.50 -3.90 -0.10
N HIS A 79 -16.56 -2.99 -0.29
CA HIS A 79 -16.82 -1.59 -0.56
C HIS A 79 -16.20 -1.22 -1.89
N THR A 80 -17.03 -0.79 -2.84
CA THR A 80 -16.59 -0.41 -4.18
C THR A 80 -16.69 1.11 -4.34
N THR A 81 -15.62 1.71 -4.81
CA THR A 81 -15.54 3.13 -5.17
C THR A 81 -15.18 3.28 -6.63
N GLU A 82 -15.66 4.35 -7.25
CA GLU A 82 -15.30 4.70 -8.62
C GLU A 82 -14.09 5.64 -8.60
N THR A 83 -13.21 5.45 -9.56
CA THR A 83 -12.05 6.33 -9.73
C THR A 83 -11.84 6.68 -11.19
N THR A 84 -11.23 7.82 -11.42
CA THR A 84 -10.68 8.21 -12.71
C THR A 84 -9.18 8.41 -12.55
N VAL A 85 -8.39 7.78 -13.40
CA VAL A 85 -6.94 8.00 -13.42
C VAL A 85 -6.68 9.43 -13.89
N THR A 86 -6.14 10.25 -13.01
CA THR A 86 -5.89 11.67 -13.30
C THR A 86 -4.56 11.90 -14.01
N GLN A 87 -3.55 11.09 -13.67
CA GLN A 87 -2.24 11.12 -14.31
C GLN A 87 -1.72 9.71 -14.53
N ALA A 88 -1.18 9.46 -15.71
CA ALA A 88 -0.46 8.24 -16.04
C ALA A 88 0.61 8.56 -17.08
N ILE A 89 1.86 8.65 -16.62
CA ILE A 89 3.05 8.86 -17.44
C ILE A 89 3.90 7.60 -17.29
N VAL A 90 3.81 6.71 -18.26
CA VAL A 90 4.44 5.37 -18.21
C VAL A 90 5.96 5.50 -18.38
N PRO A 91 6.75 4.87 -17.54
CA PRO A 91 6.47 4.14 -16.29
C PRO A 91 6.80 4.97 -15.04
N GLU A 92 6.57 6.28 -15.04
CA GLU A 92 7.13 7.22 -14.07
C GLU A 92 6.13 7.74 -13.03
N LEU A 93 4.87 7.98 -13.43
CA LEU A 93 3.88 8.64 -12.59
C LEU A 93 2.49 8.06 -12.79
N LEU A 94 1.83 7.71 -11.69
CA LEU A 94 0.46 7.23 -11.67
C LEU A 94 -0.30 7.89 -10.53
N GLU A 95 -1.46 8.50 -10.83
CA GLU A 95 -2.30 9.13 -9.82
C GLU A 95 -3.78 8.85 -10.04
N TYR A 96 -4.44 8.45 -8.97
CA TYR A 96 -5.88 8.18 -8.91
C TYR A 96 -6.36 8.24 -7.46
N ASN A 97 -7.68 8.21 -7.25
CA ASN A 97 -8.25 8.15 -5.90
C ASN A 97 -8.72 6.73 -5.58
N TRP A 98 -8.52 6.33 -4.34
CA TRP A 98 -9.16 5.17 -3.74
C TRP A 98 -10.07 5.65 -2.61
N GLY A 99 -11.38 5.80 -2.93
CA GLY A 99 -12.31 6.49 -2.04
C GLY A 99 -11.85 7.92 -1.78
N ASP A 100 -11.72 8.28 -0.52
CA ASP A 100 -11.25 9.60 -0.09
C ASP A 100 -9.73 9.74 -0.10
N PHE A 101 -9.00 8.67 -0.39
CA PHE A 101 -7.54 8.69 -0.45
C PHE A 101 -7.05 9.05 -1.84
N ASN A 102 -6.19 10.05 -1.93
CA ASN A 102 -5.40 10.27 -3.14
C ASN A 102 -4.22 9.31 -3.12
N ILE A 103 -4.01 8.59 -4.21
CA ILE A 103 -2.90 7.66 -4.39
C ILE A 103 -2.03 8.19 -5.53
N ARG A 104 -0.79 8.50 -5.21
CA ARG A 104 0.21 8.92 -6.19
C ARG A 104 1.44 8.02 -6.07
N TRP A 105 1.81 7.40 -7.17
CA TRP A 105 3.01 6.60 -7.30
C TRP A 105 4.01 7.30 -8.21
N GLU A 106 5.23 7.44 -7.77
CA GLU A 106 6.33 7.87 -8.61
C GLU A 106 7.39 6.78 -8.68
N LEU A 107 7.88 6.52 -9.88
CA LEU A 107 8.89 5.52 -10.16
C LEU A 107 10.06 6.19 -10.86
N GLU A 108 11.26 6.05 -10.29
CA GLU A 108 12.49 6.51 -10.94
C GLU A 108 13.50 5.36 -11.00
N PRO A 109 14.28 5.25 -12.09
CA PRO A 109 15.38 4.31 -12.14
C PRO A 109 16.38 4.61 -11.02
N TYR A 110 16.74 3.57 -10.27
CA TYR A 110 17.68 3.72 -9.15
C TYR A 110 18.44 2.42 -8.89
N GLY A 111 19.77 2.48 -8.90
CA GLY A 111 20.62 1.36 -8.52
C GLY A 111 20.41 0.08 -9.34
N GLY A 112 20.02 0.19 -10.61
CA GLY A 112 19.67 -0.95 -11.45
C GLY A 112 18.24 -1.47 -11.26
N GLY A 113 17.46 -0.83 -10.42
CA GLY A 113 16.05 -1.13 -10.17
C GLY A 113 15.20 0.12 -10.19
N THR A 114 14.27 0.21 -9.24
CA THR A 114 13.30 1.31 -9.14
C THR A 114 13.27 1.88 -7.74
N ARG A 115 13.33 3.19 -7.60
CA ARG A 115 12.87 3.88 -6.40
C ARG A 115 11.40 4.19 -6.57
N LEU A 116 10.58 3.54 -5.76
CA LEU A 116 9.13 3.71 -5.73
C LEU A 116 8.74 4.60 -4.56
N THR A 117 8.00 5.67 -4.85
CA THR A 117 7.48 6.56 -3.82
C THR A 117 5.97 6.61 -3.88
N LEU A 118 5.32 6.40 -2.74
CA LEU A 118 3.89 6.55 -2.54
C LEU A 118 3.61 7.82 -1.77
N TRP A 119 2.72 8.67 -2.30
CA TRP A 119 2.06 9.74 -1.55
C TRP A 119 0.58 9.39 -1.39
N THR A 120 0.08 9.44 -0.17
CA THR A 120 -1.34 9.26 0.11
C THR A 120 -1.75 10.05 1.35
N ASN A 121 -2.86 10.78 1.24
CA ASN A 121 -3.41 11.51 2.39
C ASN A 121 -4.10 10.52 3.34
N ILE A 122 -3.75 10.61 4.62
CA ILE A 122 -4.35 9.80 5.67
C ILE A 122 -4.54 10.68 6.90
N ASP A 123 -5.71 10.58 7.54
CA ASP A 123 -5.95 11.25 8.81
C ASP A 123 -4.87 10.87 9.84
N ARG A 124 -4.37 11.86 10.58
CA ARG A 124 -3.32 11.67 11.59
C ARG A 124 -3.62 10.56 12.58
N ARG A 125 -4.89 10.32 12.87
CA ARG A 125 -5.33 9.27 13.81
C ARG A 125 -5.07 7.86 13.29
N PHE A 126 -4.96 7.70 11.97
CA PHE A 126 -4.83 6.40 11.30
C PHE A 126 -3.56 6.28 10.46
N ILE A 127 -2.70 7.31 10.45
CA ILE A 127 -1.55 7.34 9.54
C ILE A 127 -0.52 6.22 9.83
N SER A 128 -0.33 5.86 11.08
CA SER A 128 0.55 4.74 11.44
C SER A 128 0.01 3.39 10.96
N MET A 129 -1.31 3.20 11.03
CA MET A 129 -1.99 2.01 10.49
C MET A 129 -1.84 1.93 8.98
N GLY A 130 -2.04 3.06 8.30
CA GLY A 130 -1.87 3.15 6.85
C GLY A 130 -0.43 2.84 6.43
N ALA A 131 0.55 3.38 7.12
CA ALA A 131 1.96 3.11 6.86
C ALA A 131 2.30 1.62 7.06
N ALA A 132 1.81 1.00 8.13
CA ALA A 132 1.99 -0.43 8.36
C ALA A 132 1.37 -1.28 7.25
N GLY A 133 0.15 -0.96 6.84
CA GLY A 133 -0.55 -1.66 5.76
C GLY A 133 0.18 -1.53 4.42
N TRP A 134 0.58 -0.34 4.02
CA TRP A 134 1.31 -0.12 2.78
C TRP A 134 2.71 -0.72 2.79
N HIS A 135 3.42 -0.69 3.92
CA HIS A 135 4.69 -1.39 4.09
C HIS A 135 4.55 -2.88 3.70
N ILE A 136 3.58 -3.56 4.27
CA ILE A 136 3.34 -4.98 4.00
C ILE A 136 2.89 -5.19 2.55
N CYS A 137 1.97 -4.38 2.04
CA CYS A 137 1.51 -4.49 0.65
C CYS A 137 2.68 -4.37 -0.34
N ILE A 138 3.60 -3.44 -0.14
CA ILE A 138 4.76 -3.26 -1.03
C ILE A 138 5.75 -4.43 -0.87
N ASP A 139 5.92 -4.98 0.32
CA ASP A 139 6.71 -6.20 0.50
C ASP A 139 6.10 -7.39 -0.26
N VAL A 140 4.78 -7.55 -0.20
CA VAL A 140 4.06 -8.58 -0.98
C VAL A 140 4.26 -8.38 -2.48
N LEU A 141 4.18 -7.14 -2.94
CA LEU A 141 4.47 -6.78 -4.34
C LEU A 141 5.90 -7.17 -4.73
N ASP A 142 6.88 -6.86 -3.90
CA ASP A 142 8.28 -7.19 -4.16
C ASP A 142 8.48 -8.71 -4.26
N HIS A 143 7.90 -9.49 -3.37
CA HIS A 143 7.91 -10.96 -3.43
C HIS A 143 7.24 -11.50 -4.69
N LEU A 144 6.12 -10.91 -5.10
CA LEU A 144 5.44 -11.27 -6.35
C LEU A 144 6.37 -11.08 -7.55
N LEU A 145 7.04 -9.93 -7.62
CA LEU A 145 7.95 -9.61 -8.73
C LEU A 145 9.24 -10.44 -8.74
N LYS A 146 9.65 -10.95 -7.58
CA LYS A 146 10.76 -11.92 -7.46
C LYS A 146 10.39 -13.33 -7.93
N GLY A 147 9.11 -13.62 -8.14
CA GLY A 147 8.64 -14.95 -8.44
C GLY A 147 8.48 -15.85 -7.21
N THR A 148 8.47 -15.29 -6.02
CA THR A 148 8.29 -16.00 -4.74
C THR A 148 7.10 -15.41 -3.97
N PRO A 149 5.87 -15.47 -4.53
CA PRO A 149 4.71 -14.83 -3.92
C PRO A 149 4.41 -15.41 -2.54
N ILE A 150 4.10 -14.52 -1.60
CA ILE A 150 3.74 -14.89 -0.22
C ILE A 150 2.25 -14.77 0.07
N GLY A 151 1.47 -14.29 -0.90
CA GLY A 151 0.04 -14.09 -0.78
C GLY A 151 -0.34 -12.71 -0.25
N ARG A 152 -1.51 -12.27 -0.64
CA ARG A 152 -2.08 -10.97 -0.27
C ARG A 152 -2.32 -10.88 1.23
N MET A 153 -1.91 -9.77 1.85
CA MET A 153 -2.05 -9.51 3.30
C MET A 153 -2.68 -8.15 3.51
N VAL A 154 -4.00 -8.12 3.64
CA VAL A 154 -4.79 -6.87 3.70
C VAL A 154 -5.94 -6.98 4.70
N GLY A 155 -6.47 -5.82 5.13
CA GLY A 155 -7.65 -5.73 5.97
C GLY A 155 -7.47 -6.29 7.40
N PRO A 156 -8.57 -6.70 8.05
CA PRO A 156 -8.53 -7.20 9.43
C PRO A 156 -7.60 -8.39 9.66
N ASP A 157 -7.44 -9.27 8.67
CA ASP A 157 -6.54 -10.42 8.80
C ASP A 157 -5.07 -9.98 8.84
N ALA A 158 -4.71 -8.95 8.08
CA ALA A 158 -3.38 -8.33 8.20
C ALA A 158 -3.18 -7.70 9.58
N ALA A 159 -4.19 -7.03 10.12
CA ALA A 159 -4.12 -6.39 11.43
C ALA A 159 -3.96 -7.38 12.60
N LYS A 160 -4.32 -8.64 12.43
CA LYS A 160 -4.06 -9.70 13.41
C LYS A 160 -2.63 -10.22 13.38
N PHE A 161 -1.90 -9.92 12.31
CA PHE A 161 -0.53 -10.34 12.14
C PHE A 161 0.39 -9.54 13.08
N VAL A 162 1.21 -10.24 13.85
CA VAL A 162 2.09 -9.62 14.85
C VAL A 162 3.02 -8.58 14.22
N GLY A 163 3.53 -8.85 13.02
CA GLY A 163 4.36 -7.92 12.27
C GLY A 163 3.66 -6.61 11.95
N TRP A 164 2.35 -6.64 11.61
CA TRP A 164 1.57 -5.42 11.39
C TRP A 164 1.42 -4.60 12.68
N GLN A 165 1.11 -5.26 13.80
CA GLN A 165 0.96 -4.60 15.10
C GLN A 165 2.27 -3.92 15.53
N ARG A 166 3.40 -4.58 15.33
CA ARG A 166 4.73 -4.02 15.57
C ARG A 166 4.98 -2.80 14.68
N LEU A 167 4.70 -2.89 13.38
CA LEU A 167 4.87 -1.78 12.43
C LEU A 167 3.98 -0.59 12.76
N ASN A 168 2.73 -0.83 13.16
CA ASN A 168 1.83 0.24 13.59
C ASN A 168 2.43 1.03 14.75
N ALA A 169 2.97 0.36 15.76
CA ALA A 169 3.64 1.01 16.89
C ALA A 169 4.92 1.75 16.46
N GLU A 170 5.75 1.14 15.63
CA GLU A 170 7.00 1.74 15.16
C GLU A 170 6.77 2.96 14.27
N TYR A 171 5.80 2.92 13.34
CA TYR A 171 5.44 4.08 12.53
C TYR A 171 4.81 5.20 13.36
N ALA A 172 4.01 4.85 14.37
CA ALA A 172 3.46 5.85 15.30
C ALA A 172 4.57 6.59 16.03
N GLU A 173 5.58 5.88 16.51
CA GLU A 173 6.75 6.49 17.14
C GLU A 173 7.53 7.37 16.15
N LEU A 174 7.77 6.86 14.93
CA LEU A 174 8.47 7.59 13.88
C LEU A 174 7.77 8.91 13.51
N PHE A 175 6.43 8.91 13.49
CA PHE A 175 5.63 10.09 13.12
C PHE A 175 5.25 10.96 14.31
N GLY A 176 5.57 10.57 15.53
CA GLY A 176 5.21 11.29 16.75
C GLY A 176 3.71 11.31 17.03
N VAL A 177 3.00 10.24 16.71
CA VAL A 177 1.56 10.07 16.93
C VAL A 177 1.29 8.87 17.83
N LYS A 178 0.07 8.81 18.39
CA LYS A 178 -0.37 7.63 19.14
C LYS A 178 -0.85 6.55 18.18
N ALA A 179 -0.34 5.33 18.36
CA ALA A 179 -0.84 4.18 17.62
C ALA A 179 -2.27 3.84 18.02
N PRO A 180 -3.24 3.78 17.10
CA PRO A 180 -4.58 3.32 17.43
C PRO A 180 -4.56 1.82 17.71
N ASN A 181 -5.44 1.38 18.64
CA ASN A 181 -5.65 -0.04 18.90
C ASN A 181 -6.52 -0.64 17.79
N TRP A 182 -5.95 -1.56 17.05
CA TRP A 182 -6.67 -2.30 16.02
C TRP A 182 -6.11 -3.72 15.90
N PRO A 183 -6.92 -4.77 15.77
CA PRO A 183 -8.38 -4.72 15.93
C PRO A 183 -8.78 -4.32 17.36
N LYS A 184 -9.95 -3.70 17.49
CA LYS A 184 -10.46 -3.36 18.84
C LYS A 184 -10.53 -4.65 19.68
N PRO A 185 -10.09 -4.64 20.94
CA PRO A 185 -10.27 -5.81 21.81
C PRO A 185 -11.76 -6.19 21.82
N ALA A 186 -12.04 -7.48 21.73
CA ALA A 186 -13.40 -7.97 21.89
C ALA A 186 -13.94 -7.46 23.22
N GLN A 187 -15.05 -6.71 23.19
CA GLN A 187 -15.73 -6.33 24.41
C GLN A 187 -16.17 -7.64 25.09
N LYS A 188 -15.60 -7.94 26.24
CA LYS A 188 -16.11 -8.98 27.10
C LYS A 188 -17.44 -8.46 27.68
N PHE A 189 -18.54 -9.01 27.19
CA PHE A 189 -19.84 -8.87 27.87
C PHE A 189 -19.86 -9.71 29.15
#